data_75011014c709e0e5c7a213a9ba33131a
#
_entry.id   75011014c709e0e5c7a213a9ba33131a
#
_cell.length_a   1.000
_cell.length_b   1.000
_cell.length_c   1.000
_cell.angle_alpha   90.00
_cell.angle_beta   90.00
_cell.angle_gamma   90.00
#
_symmetry.space_group_name_H-M   'P 1'
#
loop_
_entity.id
_entity.type
_entity.pdbx_description
1 polymer ?
#
loop_
_entity_poly.entity_id
_entity_poly.type
_entity_poly.pdbx_seq_one_letter_code
_entity_poly.pdbx_strand_id
1 'polypeptide(L)'
;MAPAAMRTAAQSLSDAKPVSFWLDDPGRPEALPALTGDEHCDLLVIGGGYSGLWTALIAKERDPERDVVLIEGHEVGWAASGRNGGFCAASLTHGLPNGLERWPDEIRKLEELGERNLDAIEAAVARYSIDCEFERTGEIDVATEPHQLAELQEWHQEAERLGFTGVEFLDRDALRAEVDSPTFLGGLWDRRGVAMLHPAKLAWGLKQACLGLGVRMYEHTRGLELARSTTGMAVRTPYGRVFARRVALGTNIFPSLVKRVRPYTVPVYDYALMTEPLTADQLASIGWKNRQGLGDSANQFHYFRMSADNRILWGGYDAIYPYGGRLSAELDQRPETFLKLAGQFFDCFPQLAGVRFSHAWGGAIDTCSRFSAFFGTAHQGRVAYAAGYTGLGVGATRFGADVMLDLLAGEQNERTALEMVRSKPMPFPPEPFAWAGIELTKRSLARADSNGGHRNLWLRTMDRLGLGFDS
;
A
#
# COMPACT_ATOMS: atom_id res chain seq x y z
N MET A 1 -11.65 -21.61 15.74
CA MET A 1 -10.87 -21.49 17.01
C MET A 1 -11.54 -22.23 18.16
N ALA A 2 -10.76 -22.94 18.97
CA ALA A 2 -11.26 -23.56 20.21
C ALA A 2 -11.65 -22.47 21.24
N PRO A 3 -12.60 -22.74 22.17
CA PRO A 3 -13.07 -21.74 23.15
C PRO A 3 -11.97 -21.15 24.05
N ALA A 4 -10.89 -21.88 24.32
CA ALA A 4 -9.74 -21.41 25.08
C ALA A 4 -8.89 -20.41 24.26
N ALA A 5 -8.59 -20.71 22.99
CA ALA A 5 -7.87 -19.85 22.07
C ALA A 5 -8.62 -18.53 21.82
N MET A 6 -9.94 -18.59 21.70
CA MET A 6 -10.80 -17.40 21.55
C MET A 6 -10.76 -16.49 22.80
N ARG A 7 -10.71 -17.07 24.01
CA ARG A 7 -10.54 -16.30 25.26
C ARG A 7 -9.17 -15.63 25.32
N THR A 8 -8.11 -16.33 24.95
CA THR A 8 -6.75 -15.77 24.90
C THR A 8 -6.67 -14.59 23.91
N ALA A 9 -7.21 -14.75 22.69
CA ALA A 9 -7.27 -13.69 21.70
C ALA A 9 -8.08 -12.47 22.18
N ALA A 10 -9.25 -12.68 22.79
CA ALA A 10 -10.05 -11.59 23.34
C ALA A 10 -9.35 -10.85 24.50
N GLN A 11 -8.63 -11.58 25.35
CA GLN A 11 -7.87 -10.99 26.45
C GLN A 11 -6.67 -10.18 25.95
N SER A 12 -6.00 -10.64 24.90
CA SER A 12 -4.86 -9.92 24.33
C SER A 12 -5.23 -8.58 23.68
N LEU A 13 -6.49 -8.39 23.30
CA LEU A 13 -7.03 -7.19 22.68
C LEU A 13 -7.67 -6.19 23.67
N SER A 14 -7.78 -6.55 24.96
CA SER A 14 -8.62 -5.80 25.94
C SER A 14 -8.25 -4.33 26.08
N ASP A 15 -6.99 -3.97 25.89
CA ASP A 15 -6.48 -2.60 26.07
C ASP A 15 -5.92 -2.00 24.76
N ALA A 16 -6.17 -2.66 23.62
CA ALA A 16 -5.70 -2.18 22.32
C ALA A 16 -6.35 -0.84 21.96
N LYS A 17 -5.55 0.17 21.69
CA LYS A 17 -6.04 1.49 21.25
C LYS A 17 -6.65 1.38 19.84
N PRO A 18 -7.83 1.96 19.59
CA PRO A 18 -8.52 1.89 18.29
C PRO A 18 -8.00 2.95 17.31
N VAL A 19 -6.67 3.06 17.16
CA VAL A 19 -5.97 4.00 16.28
C VAL A 19 -4.77 3.32 15.66
N SER A 20 -4.30 3.85 14.51
CA SER A 20 -3.04 3.37 13.92
C SER A 20 -1.88 3.64 14.87
N PHE A 21 -1.08 2.61 15.16
CA PHE A 21 0.15 2.74 15.93
C PHE A 21 1.07 3.83 15.35
N TRP A 22 1.18 3.87 14.04
CA TRP A 22 2.02 4.83 13.34
C TRP A 22 1.59 6.29 13.51
N LEU A 23 0.28 6.53 13.64
CA LEU A 23 -0.27 7.88 13.83
C LEU A 23 -0.37 8.29 15.30
N ASP A 24 -0.24 7.35 16.24
CA ASP A 24 -0.18 7.59 17.70
C ASP A 24 1.26 7.89 18.17
N ASP A 25 2.17 8.17 17.25
CA ASP A 25 3.56 8.54 17.53
C ASP A 25 3.63 9.96 18.11
N PRO A 26 4.37 10.15 19.24
CA PRO A 26 4.50 11.46 19.87
C PRO A 26 5.24 12.50 19.00
N GLY A 27 5.99 12.05 17.99
CA GLY A 27 6.63 12.90 16.98
C GLY A 27 5.72 13.41 15.88
N ARG A 28 4.40 13.14 15.94
CA ARG A 28 3.43 13.63 14.96
C ARG A 28 3.46 15.17 14.90
N PRO A 29 3.74 15.76 13.71
CA PRO A 29 3.78 17.22 13.58
C PRO A 29 2.40 17.84 13.72
N GLU A 30 2.36 19.09 14.14
CA GLU A 30 1.13 19.88 14.12
C GLU A 30 0.59 20.05 12.70
N ALA A 31 -0.73 20.13 12.59
CA ALA A 31 -1.40 20.37 11.33
C ALA A 31 -1.09 21.78 10.81
N LEU A 32 -0.95 21.90 9.51
CA LEU A 32 -0.81 23.19 8.85
C LEU A 32 -2.19 23.89 8.77
N PRO A 33 -2.22 25.25 8.72
CA PRO A 33 -3.46 25.97 8.59
C PRO A 33 -4.22 25.62 7.31
N ALA A 34 -5.55 25.70 7.39
CA ALA A 34 -6.41 25.59 6.22
C ALA A 34 -6.24 26.81 5.30
N LEU A 35 -6.60 26.65 4.02
CA LEU A 35 -6.69 27.76 3.08
C LEU A 35 -7.65 28.84 3.60
N THR A 36 -7.30 30.11 3.42
CA THR A 36 -8.12 31.25 3.91
C THR A 36 -8.62 32.19 2.82
N GLY A 37 -8.57 31.78 1.55
CA GLY A 37 -8.99 32.61 0.43
C GLY A 37 -8.63 31.99 -0.92
N ASP A 38 -8.67 32.79 -1.98
CA ASP A 38 -8.26 32.35 -3.31
C ASP A 38 -6.74 32.32 -3.43
N GLU A 39 -6.22 31.28 -4.10
CA GLU A 39 -4.80 31.03 -4.35
C GLU A 39 -4.53 30.80 -5.82
N HIS A 40 -3.29 31.08 -6.23
CA HIS A 40 -2.79 30.87 -7.58
C HIS A 40 -1.49 30.07 -7.54
N CYS A 41 -1.27 29.17 -8.51
CA CYS A 41 -0.04 28.40 -8.64
C CYS A 41 0.17 27.85 -10.06
N ASP A 42 1.36 27.33 -10.34
CA ASP A 42 1.64 26.60 -11.57
C ASP A 42 1.13 25.16 -11.49
N LEU A 43 1.36 24.48 -10.36
CA LEU A 43 0.92 23.12 -10.10
C LEU A 43 0.14 23.04 -8.78
N LEU A 44 -1.09 22.60 -8.87
CA LEU A 44 -1.86 22.19 -7.69
C LEU A 44 -1.80 20.67 -7.53
N VAL A 45 -1.39 20.22 -6.37
CA VAL A 45 -1.44 18.81 -5.96
C VAL A 45 -2.60 18.62 -4.97
N ILE A 46 -3.48 17.65 -5.23
CA ILE A 46 -4.63 17.34 -4.37
C ILE A 46 -4.42 15.98 -3.72
N GLY A 47 -4.27 15.99 -2.40
CA GLY A 47 -4.02 14.84 -1.54
C GLY A 47 -2.64 14.92 -0.88
N GLY A 48 -2.61 14.82 0.45
CA GLY A 48 -1.41 14.84 1.30
C GLY A 48 -0.91 13.44 1.69
N GLY A 49 -1.27 12.39 0.93
CA GLY A 49 -0.65 11.08 1.02
C GLY A 49 0.64 11.00 0.20
N TYR A 50 1.29 9.83 0.20
CA TYR A 50 2.55 9.64 -0.53
C TYR A 50 2.51 10.10 -1.98
N SER A 51 1.46 9.76 -2.73
CA SER A 51 1.33 10.12 -4.14
C SER A 51 1.41 11.62 -4.37
N GLY A 52 0.72 12.42 -3.54
CA GLY A 52 0.78 13.88 -3.62
C GLY A 52 2.09 14.46 -3.11
N LEU A 53 2.62 13.94 -2.00
CA LEU A 53 3.88 14.41 -1.42
C LEU A 53 5.06 14.19 -2.38
N TRP A 54 5.19 12.99 -2.95
CA TRP A 54 6.20 12.71 -3.97
C TRP A 54 6.02 13.58 -5.21
N THR A 55 4.77 13.81 -5.65
CA THR A 55 4.51 14.67 -6.80
C THR A 55 4.96 16.11 -6.54
N ALA A 56 4.67 16.66 -5.38
CA ALA A 56 5.07 18.01 -5.00
C ALA A 56 6.59 18.12 -4.85
N LEU A 57 7.23 17.14 -4.21
CA LEU A 57 8.67 17.08 -4.00
C LEU A 57 9.41 17.04 -5.35
N ILE A 58 9.09 16.06 -6.19
CA ILE A 58 9.72 15.85 -7.50
C ILE A 58 9.46 17.05 -8.43
N ALA A 59 8.28 17.67 -8.34
CA ALA A 59 7.99 18.88 -9.12
C ALA A 59 8.95 20.02 -8.78
N LYS A 60 9.27 20.20 -7.49
CA LYS A 60 10.26 21.20 -7.03
C LYS A 60 11.71 20.79 -7.33
N GLU A 61 12.04 19.49 -7.27
CA GLU A 61 13.36 18.99 -7.66
C GLU A 61 13.64 19.21 -9.16
N ARG A 62 12.63 18.97 -10.02
CA ARG A 62 12.74 19.19 -11.48
C ARG A 62 12.78 20.66 -11.87
N ASP A 63 12.08 21.51 -11.11
CA ASP A 63 11.98 22.95 -11.38
C ASP A 63 11.80 23.71 -10.05
N PRO A 64 12.92 24.17 -9.43
CA PRO A 64 12.90 24.88 -8.17
C PRO A 64 12.06 26.17 -8.17
N GLU A 65 11.89 26.82 -9.33
CA GLU A 65 11.11 28.05 -9.47
C GLU A 65 9.61 27.80 -9.64
N ARG A 66 9.20 26.56 -9.89
CA ARG A 66 7.78 26.21 -10.05
C ARG A 66 7.00 26.52 -8.78
N ASP A 67 5.93 27.27 -8.94
CA ASP A 67 5.00 27.54 -7.82
C ASP A 67 4.07 26.35 -7.60
N VAL A 68 4.26 25.64 -6.49
CA VAL A 68 3.52 24.41 -6.14
C VAL A 68 2.69 24.63 -4.90
N VAL A 69 1.38 24.34 -5.00
CA VAL A 69 0.45 24.27 -3.88
C VAL A 69 -0.01 22.84 -3.70
N LEU A 70 -0.04 22.37 -2.44
CA LEU A 70 -0.65 21.10 -2.07
C LEU A 70 -1.81 21.35 -1.10
N ILE A 71 -2.97 20.75 -1.38
CA ILE A 71 -4.12 20.76 -0.46
C ILE A 71 -4.47 19.34 0.00
N GLU A 72 -4.76 19.18 1.28
CA GLU A 72 -5.17 17.94 1.93
C GLU A 72 -6.49 18.13 2.68
N GLY A 73 -7.40 17.17 2.54
CA GLY A 73 -8.74 17.26 3.17
C GLY A 73 -8.76 17.10 4.68
N HIS A 74 -7.74 16.45 5.23
CA HIS A 74 -7.51 16.25 6.65
C HIS A 74 -6.10 16.71 7.01
N GLU A 75 -5.25 15.80 7.48
CA GLU A 75 -3.84 16.03 7.78
C GLU A 75 -2.97 15.14 6.89
N VAL A 76 -1.74 15.57 6.62
CA VAL A 76 -0.79 14.80 5.81
C VAL A 76 -0.56 13.42 6.42
N GLY A 77 -0.72 12.40 5.60
CA GLY A 77 -0.47 11.00 5.97
C GLY A 77 -1.56 10.33 6.81
N TRP A 78 -2.67 10.99 7.15
CA TRP A 78 -3.69 10.43 8.06
C TRP A 78 -4.42 9.18 7.54
N ALA A 79 -4.54 9.01 6.22
CA ALA A 79 -5.22 7.88 5.58
C ALA A 79 -4.23 6.71 5.34
N ALA A 80 -4.32 6.04 4.19
CA ALA A 80 -3.52 4.86 3.86
C ALA A 80 -2.00 5.05 4.07
N SER A 81 -1.46 6.25 3.84
CA SER A 81 -0.03 6.55 4.01
C SER A 81 0.47 6.50 5.46
N GLY A 82 -0.40 6.61 6.45
CA GLY A 82 -0.05 6.49 7.88
C GLY A 82 -0.67 5.27 8.54
N ARG A 83 -1.24 4.33 7.78
CA ARG A 83 -1.96 3.17 8.33
C ARG A 83 -1.49 1.83 7.76
N ASN A 84 -0.64 1.84 6.73
CA ASN A 84 -0.15 0.65 6.06
C ASN A 84 0.90 -0.12 6.89
N GLY A 85 1.30 -1.28 6.43
CA GLY A 85 2.27 -2.14 7.11
C GLY A 85 3.71 -1.63 7.11
N GLY A 86 4.04 -0.63 6.29
CA GLY A 86 5.40 -0.10 6.17
C GLY A 86 6.32 -0.93 5.28
N PHE A 87 5.76 -1.69 4.36
CA PHE A 87 6.48 -2.43 3.31
C PHE A 87 6.66 -1.51 2.10
N CYS A 88 7.91 -1.17 1.79
CA CYS A 88 8.28 -0.36 0.64
C CYS A 88 8.88 -1.26 -0.44
N ALA A 89 8.01 -1.88 -1.23
CA ALA A 89 8.41 -2.81 -2.27
C ALA A 89 8.85 -2.09 -3.55
N ALA A 90 9.84 -2.66 -4.22
CA ALA A 90 10.27 -2.25 -5.56
C ALA A 90 9.21 -2.60 -6.61
N SER A 91 8.40 -3.64 -6.39
CA SER A 91 7.40 -4.10 -7.35
C SER A 91 6.43 -2.99 -7.75
N LEU A 92 6.24 -2.83 -9.05
CA LEU A 92 5.23 -1.95 -9.65
C LEU A 92 3.96 -2.71 -10.06
N THR A 93 4.01 -4.04 -10.05
CA THR A 93 3.02 -4.94 -10.63
C THR A 93 2.27 -5.81 -9.62
N HIS A 94 2.51 -5.66 -8.34
CA HIS A 94 2.03 -6.57 -7.28
C HIS A 94 2.63 -7.98 -7.41
N GLY A 95 3.97 -8.04 -7.44
CA GLY A 95 4.73 -9.26 -7.60
C GLY A 95 5.01 -9.65 -9.05
N LEU A 96 5.99 -10.52 -9.22
CA LEU A 96 6.42 -11.05 -10.52
C LEU A 96 5.30 -11.83 -11.23
N PRO A 97 4.48 -12.65 -10.53
CA PRO A 97 3.39 -13.41 -11.16
C PRO A 97 2.39 -12.53 -11.88
N ASN A 98 1.83 -11.52 -11.20
CA ASN A 98 0.87 -10.60 -11.79
C ASN A 98 1.49 -9.76 -12.92
N GLY A 99 2.78 -9.44 -12.83
CA GLY A 99 3.52 -8.75 -13.89
C GLY A 99 3.68 -9.60 -15.14
N LEU A 100 4.05 -10.87 -15.00
CA LEU A 100 4.19 -11.82 -16.10
C LEU A 100 2.85 -12.13 -16.80
N GLU A 101 1.77 -12.26 -16.03
CA GLU A 101 0.44 -12.47 -16.59
C GLU A 101 -0.03 -11.29 -17.46
N ARG A 102 0.22 -10.07 -17.01
CA ARG A 102 -0.35 -8.86 -17.62
C ARG A 102 0.56 -8.16 -18.61
N TRP A 103 1.85 -8.15 -18.37
CA TRP A 103 2.85 -7.43 -19.18
C TRP A 103 4.12 -8.27 -19.41
N PRO A 104 3.98 -9.50 -19.98
CA PRO A 104 5.12 -10.40 -20.15
C PRO A 104 6.27 -9.79 -20.97
N ASP A 105 5.95 -8.95 -21.95
CA ASP A 105 6.95 -8.29 -22.81
C ASP A 105 7.65 -7.10 -22.11
N GLU A 106 7.07 -6.56 -21.03
CA GLU A 106 7.61 -5.42 -20.30
C GLU A 106 8.17 -5.80 -18.92
N ILE A 107 8.01 -7.05 -18.46
CA ILE A 107 8.30 -7.43 -17.07
C ILE A 107 9.72 -7.06 -16.64
N ARG A 108 10.75 -7.33 -17.45
CA ARG A 108 12.13 -6.98 -17.11
C ARG A 108 12.32 -5.48 -16.93
N LYS A 109 11.62 -4.69 -17.76
CA LYS A 109 11.67 -3.23 -17.67
C LYS A 109 10.91 -2.70 -16.45
N LEU A 110 9.80 -3.34 -16.09
CA LEU A 110 9.01 -2.99 -14.91
C LEU A 110 9.79 -3.28 -13.62
N GLU A 111 10.45 -4.43 -13.53
CA GLU A 111 11.33 -4.77 -12.41
C GLU A 111 12.52 -3.79 -12.30
N GLU A 112 13.23 -3.51 -13.41
CA GLU A 112 14.31 -2.53 -13.42
C GLU A 112 13.85 -1.13 -12.95
N LEU A 113 12.68 -0.69 -13.41
CA LEU A 113 12.11 0.60 -13.01
C LEU A 113 11.66 0.60 -11.54
N GLY A 114 11.18 -0.53 -11.07
CA GLY A 114 10.81 -0.73 -9.67
C GLY A 114 12.01 -0.66 -8.74
N GLU A 115 13.10 -1.37 -9.06
CA GLU A 115 14.35 -1.31 -8.30
C GLU A 115 14.93 0.11 -8.27
N ARG A 116 15.02 0.76 -9.43
CA ARG A 116 15.48 2.17 -9.52
C ARG A 116 14.58 3.12 -8.72
N ASN A 117 13.28 2.84 -8.64
CA ASN A 117 12.35 3.63 -7.86
C ASN A 117 12.60 3.44 -6.34
N LEU A 118 12.85 2.22 -5.88
CA LEU A 118 13.19 1.95 -4.48
C LEU A 118 14.53 2.61 -4.10
N ASP A 119 15.56 2.50 -4.95
CA ASP A 119 16.85 3.18 -4.77
C ASP A 119 16.66 4.71 -4.67
N ALA A 120 15.77 5.27 -5.47
CA ALA A 120 15.48 6.70 -5.45
C ALA A 120 14.68 7.13 -4.20
N ILE A 121 13.85 6.25 -3.62
CA ILE A 121 13.21 6.48 -2.31
C ILE A 121 14.28 6.53 -1.22
N GLU A 122 15.15 5.53 -1.17
CA GLU A 122 16.27 5.46 -0.21
C GLU A 122 17.17 6.69 -0.31
N ALA A 123 17.53 7.09 -1.53
CA ALA A 123 18.33 8.29 -1.78
C ALA A 123 17.61 9.58 -1.32
N ALA A 124 16.31 9.68 -1.49
CA ALA A 124 15.53 10.83 -1.02
C ALA A 124 15.42 10.85 0.52
N VAL A 125 15.19 9.71 1.16
CA VAL A 125 15.21 9.56 2.63
C VAL A 125 16.53 10.07 3.18
N ALA A 126 17.67 9.68 2.60
CA ALA A 126 18.99 10.15 2.99
C ALA A 126 19.19 11.65 2.71
N ARG A 127 18.84 12.12 1.50
CA ARG A 127 19.03 13.52 1.06
C ARG A 127 18.29 14.50 1.95
N TYR A 128 17.06 14.19 2.32
CA TYR A 128 16.21 15.06 3.14
C TYR A 128 16.29 14.73 4.63
N SER A 129 17.19 13.82 5.03
CA SER A 129 17.37 13.39 6.41
C SER A 129 16.05 12.97 7.08
N ILE A 130 15.25 12.18 6.36
CA ILE A 130 13.97 11.70 6.86
C ILE A 130 14.20 10.53 7.83
N ASP A 131 13.97 10.75 9.10
CA ASP A 131 14.03 9.71 10.12
C ASP A 131 12.74 8.88 10.13
N CYS A 132 12.65 7.94 9.20
CA CYS A 132 11.50 7.05 9.04
C CYS A 132 11.84 5.56 9.29
N GLU A 133 12.89 5.28 10.02
CA GLU A 133 13.30 3.89 10.35
C GLU A 133 13.46 3.03 9.09
N PHE A 134 14.08 3.57 8.05
CA PHE A 134 14.24 2.89 6.77
C PHE A 134 15.28 1.79 6.88
N GLU A 135 14.86 0.53 6.71
CA GLU A 135 15.70 -0.67 6.76
C GLU A 135 15.47 -1.52 5.49
N ARG A 136 16.46 -1.61 4.60
CA ARG A 136 16.36 -2.45 3.40
C ARG A 136 16.75 -3.90 3.73
N THR A 137 15.84 -4.61 4.38
CA THR A 137 16.04 -5.96 4.92
C THR A 137 15.39 -7.05 4.09
N GLY A 138 14.67 -6.66 3.05
CA GLY A 138 13.93 -7.59 2.21
C GLY A 138 12.64 -8.11 2.83
N GLU A 139 12.03 -9.07 2.14
CA GLU A 139 10.79 -9.73 2.54
C GLU A 139 10.89 -11.22 2.25
N ILE A 140 10.30 -12.05 3.10
CA ILE A 140 10.16 -13.49 2.89
C ILE A 140 8.69 -13.82 2.67
N ASP A 141 8.37 -14.34 1.50
CA ASP A 141 7.10 -15.01 1.24
C ASP A 141 7.14 -16.40 1.84
N VAL A 142 6.23 -16.71 2.74
CA VAL A 142 6.25 -17.93 3.55
C VAL A 142 5.15 -18.89 3.12
N ALA A 143 5.51 -20.14 2.83
CA ALA A 143 4.55 -21.21 2.65
C ALA A 143 4.10 -21.80 4.00
N THR A 144 2.81 -21.83 4.23
CA THR A 144 2.17 -22.50 5.40
C THR A 144 1.43 -23.77 4.99
N GLU A 145 1.21 -23.97 3.70
CA GLU A 145 0.56 -25.14 3.12
C GLU A 145 1.44 -25.77 2.02
N PRO A 146 1.37 -27.10 1.81
CA PRO A 146 2.26 -27.79 0.84
C PRO A 146 2.15 -27.30 -0.60
N HIS A 147 0.97 -26.85 -1.06
CA HIS A 147 0.80 -26.31 -2.41
C HIS A 147 1.53 -24.98 -2.60
N GLN A 148 1.50 -24.11 -1.59
CA GLN A 148 2.21 -22.82 -1.58
C GLN A 148 3.73 -23.05 -1.68
N LEU A 149 4.26 -24.08 -0.99
CA LEU A 149 5.68 -24.41 -1.07
C LEU A 149 6.10 -24.77 -2.49
N ALA A 150 5.27 -25.55 -3.20
CA ALA A 150 5.53 -25.90 -4.59
C ALA A 150 5.48 -24.65 -5.50
N GLU A 151 4.53 -23.77 -5.30
CA GLU A 151 4.40 -22.50 -6.03
C GLU A 151 5.62 -21.60 -5.82
N LEU A 152 6.10 -21.43 -4.59
CA LEU A 152 7.31 -20.65 -4.30
C LEU A 152 8.57 -21.24 -4.94
N GLN A 153 8.67 -22.58 -5.03
CA GLN A 153 9.76 -23.24 -5.75
C GLN A 153 9.71 -22.98 -7.27
N GLU A 154 8.51 -22.99 -7.85
CA GLU A 154 8.31 -22.65 -9.27
C GLU A 154 8.68 -21.18 -9.52
N TRP A 155 8.27 -20.26 -8.65
CA TRP A 155 8.63 -18.84 -8.74
C TRP A 155 10.13 -18.60 -8.61
N HIS A 156 10.81 -19.30 -7.72
CA HIS A 156 12.27 -19.22 -7.61
C HIS A 156 12.95 -19.62 -8.93
N GLN A 157 12.55 -20.76 -9.52
CA GLN A 157 13.08 -21.22 -10.80
C GLN A 157 12.81 -20.24 -11.94
N GLU A 158 11.61 -19.63 -11.96
CA GLU A 158 11.25 -18.63 -12.97
C GLU A 158 12.07 -17.36 -12.83
N ALA A 159 12.28 -16.89 -11.59
CA ALA A 159 13.15 -15.73 -11.30
C ALA A 159 14.58 -15.97 -11.78
N GLU A 160 15.16 -17.18 -11.51
CA GLU A 160 16.47 -17.58 -12.03
C GLU A 160 16.50 -17.61 -13.56
N ARG A 161 15.49 -18.17 -14.21
CA ARG A 161 15.37 -18.22 -15.68
C ARG A 161 15.32 -16.81 -16.30
N LEU A 162 14.69 -15.88 -15.62
CA LEU A 162 14.60 -14.48 -16.03
C LEU A 162 15.87 -13.69 -15.69
N GLY A 163 16.80 -14.27 -14.91
CA GLY A 163 18.06 -13.63 -14.52
C GLY A 163 17.90 -12.64 -13.38
N PHE A 164 16.83 -12.69 -12.60
CA PHE A 164 16.66 -11.92 -11.39
C PHE A 164 17.56 -12.47 -10.30
N THR A 165 18.29 -11.60 -9.63
CA THR A 165 19.25 -11.94 -8.58
C THR A 165 18.77 -11.38 -7.24
N GLY A 166 19.15 -12.05 -6.14
CA GLY A 166 18.80 -11.59 -4.79
C GLY A 166 17.56 -12.26 -4.21
N VAL A 167 16.97 -13.21 -4.95
CA VAL A 167 15.88 -14.08 -4.49
C VAL A 167 16.47 -15.43 -4.08
N GLU A 168 16.17 -15.88 -2.86
CA GLU A 168 16.72 -17.11 -2.26
C GLU A 168 15.59 -17.98 -1.75
N PHE A 169 15.57 -19.26 -2.15
CA PHE A 169 14.63 -20.23 -1.60
C PHE A 169 15.18 -20.79 -0.27
N LEU A 170 14.36 -20.72 0.77
CA LEU A 170 14.66 -21.26 2.10
C LEU A 170 13.80 -22.51 2.33
N ASP A 171 14.43 -23.63 2.62
CA ASP A 171 13.73 -24.81 3.12
C ASP A 171 13.20 -24.54 4.56
N ARG A 172 12.48 -25.52 5.11
CA ARG A 172 11.88 -25.39 6.45
C ARG A 172 12.91 -25.05 7.52
N ASP A 173 14.06 -25.71 7.51
CA ASP A 173 15.07 -25.56 8.57
C ASP A 173 15.78 -24.20 8.43
N ALA A 174 16.11 -23.79 7.21
CA ALA A 174 16.69 -22.48 6.92
C ALA A 174 15.73 -21.35 7.27
N LEU A 175 14.44 -21.46 6.91
CA LEU A 175 13.43 -20.45 7.24
C LEU A 175 13.21 -20.34 8.76
N ARG A 176 13.14 -21.47 9.48
CA ARG A 176 12.97 -21.47 10.94
C ARG A 176 14.22 -20.99 11.68
N ALA A 177 15.38 -21.04 11.07
CA ALA A 177 16.59 -20.40 11.61
C ALA A 177 16.53 -18.87 11.51
N GLU A 178 15.80 -18.33 10.54
CA GLU A 178 15.53 -16.90 10.39
C GLU A 178 14.38 -16.42 11.30
N VAL A 179 13.25 -17.12 11.26
CA VAL A 179 12.08 -16.83 12.11
C VAL A 179 11.40 -18.15 12.49
N ASP A 180 11.39 -18.47 13.78
CA ASP A 180 10.85 -19.74 14.25
C ASP A 180 9.35 -19.72 14.42
N SER A 181 8.64 -20.42 13.54
CA SER A 181 7.21 -20.72 13.64
C SER A 181 6.95 -22.17 13.27
N PRO A 182 6.08 -22.88 14.02
CA PRO A 182 5.71 -24.26 13.70
C PRO A 182 4.92 -24.39 12.40
N THR A 183 4.31 -23.32 11.92
CA THR A 183 3.48 -23.29 10.69
C THR A 183 4.30 -23.14 9.43
N PHE A 184 5.55 -22.73 9.50
CA PHE A 184 6.40 -22.45 8.33
C PHE A 184 6.95 -23.72 7.70
N LEU A 185 6.72 -23.89 6.39
CA LEU A 185 7.17 -25.04 5.60
C LEU A 185 8.40 -24.75 4.72
N GLY A 186 8.61 -23.49 4.38
CA GLY A 186 9.67 -22.94 3.57
C GLY A 186 9.29 -21.56 3.11
N GLY A 187 10.18 -20.86 2.41
CA GLY A 187 9.93 -19.49 1.97
C GLY A 187 10.81 -19.06 0.81
N LEU A 188 10.45 -17.93 0.23
CA LEU A 188 11.20 -17.26 -0.82
C LEU A 188 11.60 -15.87 -0.31
N TRP A 189 12.89 -15.62 -0.12
CA TRP A 189 13.42 -14.36 0.38
C TRP A 189 13.88 -13.46 -0.76
N ASP A 190 13.17 -12.38 -1.00
CA ASP A 190 13.71 -11.25 -1.75
C ASP A 190 14.53 -10.36 -0.79
N ARG A 191 15.84 -10.46 -0.87
CA ARG A 191 16.76 -9.77 0.04
C ARG A 191 16.91 -8.28 -0.23
N ARG A 192 16.48 -7.77 -1.38
CA ARG A 192 16.81 -6.42 -1.85
C ARG A 192 15.62 -5.61 -2.34
N GLY A 193 14.58 -6.28 -2.78
CA GLY A 193 13.43 -5.65 -3.43
C GLY A 193 12.44 -4.98 -2.46
N VAL A 194 12.64 -5.12 -1.14
CA VAL A 194 11.74 -4.53 -0.15
C VAL A 194 12.52 -3.87 0.98
N ALA A 195 12.05 -2.70 1.39
CA ALA A 195 12.51 -2.02 2.59
C ALA A 195 11.36 -1.89 3.60
N MET A 196 11.69 -1.97 4.89
CA MET A 196 10.78 -1.69 5.99
C MET A 196 10.94 -0.25 6.44
N LEU A 197 9.83 0.42 6.78
CA LEU A 197 9.88 1.80 7.25
C LEU A 197 8.69 2.13 8.16
N HIS A 198 8.81 3.22 8.93
CA HIS A 198 7.70 3.80 9.68
C HIS A 198 6.85 4.69 8.76
N PRO A 199 5.63 4.25 8.37
CA PRO A 199 4.88 4.92 7.28
C PRO A 199 4.52 6.38 7.60
N ALA A 200 4.05 6.68 8.80
CA ALA A 200 3.68 8.04 9.14
C ALA A 200 4.91 8.99 9.16
N LYS A 201 6.05 8.53 9.69
CA LYS A 201 7.30 9.33 9.68
C LYS A 201 7.79 9.61 8.26
N LEU A 202 7.66 8.65 7.32
CA LEU A 202 7.96 8.93 5.92
C LEU A 202 7.06 10.04 5.35
N ALA A 203 5.75 9.98 5.60
CA ALA A 203 4.82 11.02 5.14
C ALA A 203 5.14 12.40 5.74
N TRP A 204 5.42 12.44 7.03
CA TRP A 204 5.78 13.69 7.73
C TRP A 204 7.14 14.23 7.29
N GLY A 205 8.12 13.36 7.07
CA GLY A 205 9.41 13.77 6.53
C GLY A 205 9.32 14.34 5.12
N LEU A 206 8.51 13.72 4.25
CA LEU A 206 8.20 14.26 2.93
C LEU A 206 7.47 15.60 3.00
N LYS A 207 6.53 15.78 3.95
CA LYS A 207 5.89 17.08 4.23
C LYS A 207 6.96 18.14 4.53
N GLN A 208 7.90 17.85 5.42
CA GLN A 208 8.96 18.79 5.80
C GLN A 208 9.90 19.09 4.61
N ALA A 209 10.28 18.07 3.84
CA ALA A 209 11.09 18.26 2.63
C ALA A 209 10.39 19.17 1.60
N CYS A 210 9.11 18.94 1.36
CA CYS A 210 8.31 19.80 0.47
C CYS A 210 8.25 21.26 0.96
N LEU A 211 7.98 21.47 2.26
CA LEU A 211 7.95 22.80 2.87
C LEU A 211 9.32 23.49 2.75
N GLY A 212 10.41 22.75 3.00
CA GLY A 212 11.79 23.24 2.83
C GLY A 212 12.13 23.67 1.42
N LEU A 213 11.51 23.07 0.39
CA LEU A 213 11.64 23.45 -1.02
C LEU A 213 10.64 24.55 -1.44
N GLY A 214 9.85 25.09 -0.52
CA GLY A 214 8.91 26.18 -0.78
C GLY A 214 7.56 25.73 -1.37
N VAL A 215 7.16 24.46 -1.19
CA VAL A 215 5.78 24.03 -1.47
C VAL A 215 4.85 24.66 -0.44
N ARG A 216 3.82 25.36 -0.90
CA ARG A 216 2.76 25.88 -0.02
C ARG A 216 1.74 24.77 0.26
N MET A 217 1.50 24.45 1.53
CA MET A 217 0.61 23.37 1.91
C MET A 217 -0.53 23.86 2.81
N TYR A 218 -1.72 23.33 2.55
CA TYR A 218 -2.92 23.61 3.33
C TYR A 218 -3.59 22.29 3.72
N GLU A 219 -3.64 22.00 5.01
CA GLU A 219 -4.37 20.86 5.57
C GLU A 219 -5.83 21.28 5.88
N HIS A 220 -6.70 20.33 6.20
CA HIS A 220 -8.14 20.56 6.38
C HIS A 220 -8.81 21.31 5.22
N THR A 221 -8.22 21.20 4.03
CA THR A 221 -8.62 21.93 2.83
C THR A 221 -8.99 20.94 1.72
N ARG A 222 -10.24 20.47 1.74
CA ARG A 222 -10.72 19.48 0.77
C ARG A 222 -11.00 20.11 -0.59
N GLY A 223 -10.47 19.54 -1.67
CA GLY A 223 -10.92 19.82 -3.04
C GLY A 223 -12.33 19.26 -3.29
N LEU A 224 -13.27 20.11 -3.65
CA LEU A 224 -14.69 19.76 -3.78
C LEU A 224 -15.11 19.61 -5.25
N GLU A 225 -14.60 20.47 -6.11
CA GLU A 225 -14.98 20.54 -7.52
C GLU A 225 -13.81 21.03 -8.36
N LEU A 226 -13.67 20.45 -9.55
CA LEU A 226 -12.65 20.79 -10.52
C LEU A 226 -13.32 21.31 -11.78
N ALA A 227 -13.00 22.54 -12.19
CA ALA A 227 -13.53 23.21 -13.35
C ALA A 227 -12.42 23.83 -14.20
N ARG A 228 -12.71 24.11 -15.46
CA ARG A 228 -11.81 24.93 -16.29
C ARG A 228 -11.86 26.39 -15.89
N SER A 229 -10.72 27.07 -15.94
CA SER A 229 -10.61 28.51 -15.83
C SER A 229 -10.01 29.12 -17.12
N THR A 230 -9.95 30.42 -17.22
CA THR A 230 -9.37 31.12 -18.38
C THR A 230 -7.91 30.77 -18.62
N THR A 231 -7.13 30.53 -17.56
CA THR A 231 -5.68 30.30 -17.64
C THR A 231 -5.27 28.85 -17.33
N GLY A 232 -6.24 27.98 -16.95
CA GLY A 232 -5.92 26.62 -16.53
C GLY A 232 -7.11 25.90 -15.93
N MET A 233 -6.97 25.53 -14.67
CA MET A 233 -7.99 24.85 -13.86
C MET A 233 -8.31 25.69 -12.61
N ALA A 234 -9.52 25.52 -12.08
CA ALA A 234 -9.94 26.06 -10.79
C ALA A 234 -10.46 24.92 -9.92
N VAL A 235 -9.97 24.79 -8.70
CA VAL A 235 -10.44 23.84 -7.70
C VAL A 235 -11.14 24.60 -6.60
N ARG A 236 -12.42 24.31 -6.37
CA ARG A 236 -13.20 24.86 -5.26
C ARG A 236 -12.89 24.09 -3.98
N THR A 237 -12.69 24.82 -2.92
CA THR A 237 -12.56 24.31 -1.55
C THR A 237 -13.66 24.91 -0.64
N PRO A 238 -13.79 24.53 0.63
CA PRO A 238 -14.70 25.21 1.57
C PRO A 238 -14.33 26.67 1.84
N TYR A 239 -13.07 27.07 1.60
CA TYR A 239 -12.52 28.35 2.05
C TYR A 239 -12.12 29.31 0.93
N GLY A 240 -12.23 28.89 -0.34
CA GLY A 240 -11.82 29.65 -1.50
C GLY A 240 -11.56 28.75 -2.70
N ARG A 241 -10.88 29.29 -3.70
CA ARG A 241 -10.51 28.56 -4.92
C ARG A 241 -9.00 28.56 -5.11
N VAL A 242 -8.49 27.45 -5.63
CA VAL A 242 -7.12 27.40 -6.10
C VAL A 242 -7.12 27.39 -7.63
N PHE A 243 -6.52 28.40 -8.24
CA PHE A 243 -6.32 28.52 -9.68
C PHE A 243 -4.95 28.01 -10.04
N ALA A 244 -4.87 27.00 -10.92
CA ALA A 244 -3.63 26.35 -11.29
C ALA A 244 -3.52 26.17 -12.80
N ARG A 245 -2.33 26.24 -13.35
CA ARG A 245 -2.09 25.87 -14.76
C ARG A 245 -2.33 24.39 -14.97
N ARG A 246 -1.89 23.56 -14.02
CA ARG A 246 -1.97 22.10 -14.03
C ARG A 246 -2.37 21.56 -12.66
N VAL A 247 -2.98 20.36 -12.64
CA VAL A 247 -3.43 19.70 -11.40
C VAL A 247 -2.99 18.25 -11.40
N ALA A 248 -2.41 17.79 -10.30
CA ALA A 248 -2.14 16.37 -10.03
C ALA A 248 -3.10 15.85 -8.95
N LEU A 249 -3.75 14.72 -9.22
CA LEU A 249 -4.69 14.09 -8.29
C LEU A 249 -4.06 12.84 -7.66
N GLY A 250 -3.71 12.92 -6.38
CA GLY A 250 -3.28 11.82 -5.53
C GLY A 250 -4.33 11.49 -4.47
N THR A 251 -5.61 11.36 -4.86
CA THR A 251 -6.74 11.29 -3.94
C THR A 251 -7.08 9.87 -3.46
N ASN A 252 -6.28 8.86 -3.82
CA ASN A 252 -6.47 7.47 -3.40
C ASN A 252 -7.92 7.02 -3.63
N ILE A 253 -8.53 6.31 -2.67
CA ILE A 253 -9.91 5.82 -2.73
C ILE A 253 -10.98 6.91 -2.56
N PHE A 254 -10.62 8.11 -2.09
CA PHE A 254 -11.58 9.19 -1.96
C PHE A 254 -12.13 9.60 -3.33
N PRO A 255 -13.43 9.94 -3.45
CA PRO A 255 -14.06 10.15 -4.74
C PRO A 255 -13.31 11.14 -5.63
N SER A 256 -12.73 10.63 -6.72
CA SER A 256 -11.97 11.43 -7.67
C SER A 256 -12.77 12.61 -8.20
N LEU A 257 -12.12 13.78 -8.31
CA LEU A 257 -12.69 14.97 -8.95
C LEU A 257 -12.90 14.76 -10.46
N VAL A 258 -12.19 13.81 -11.06
CA VAL A 258 -12.44 13.32 -12.44
C VAL A 258 -13.42 12.17 -12.37
N LYS A 259 -14.73 12.45 -12.47
CA LYS A 259 -15.82 11.49 -12.25
C LYS A 259 -15.69 10.17 -13.03
N ARG A 260 -15.13 10.20 -14.25
CA ARG A 260 -14.95 9.00 -15.10
C ARG A 260 -13.93 8.01 -14.52
N VAL A 261 -13.13 8.40 -13.53
CA VAL A 261 -12.14 7.52 -12.89
C VAL A 261 -12.76 6.68 -11.78
N ARG A 262 -13.85 7.16 -11.18
CA ARG A 262 -14.48 6.52 -10.01
C ARG A 262 -14.82 5.04 -10.15
N PRO A 263 -15.29 4.53 -11.32
CA PRO A 263 -15.63 3.11 -11.45
C PRO A 263 -14.42 2.16 -11.45
N TYR A 264 -13.19 2.68 -11.52
CA TYR A 264 -11.99 1.85 -11.64
C TYR A 264 -11.41 1.42 -10.29
N THR A 265 -11.88 1.98 -9.19
CA THR A 265 -11.43 1.62 -7.84
C THR A 265 -12.59 1.37 -6.90
N VAL A 266 -12.39 0.45 -5.96
CA VAL A 266 -13.30 0.16 -4.86
C VAL A 266 -12.53 0.18 -3.54
N PRO A 267 -13.15 0.62 -2.42
CA PRO A 267 -12.50 0.57 -1.11
C PRO A 267 -12.53 -0.86 -0.57
N VAL A 268 -11.37 -1.46 -0.42
CA VAL A 268 -11.23 -2.71 0.33
C VAL A 268 -10.55 -2.38 1.65
N TYR A 269 -11.23 -2.68 2.75
CA TYR A 269 -10.68 -2.47 4.09
C TYR A 269 -9.79 -3.64 4.49
N ASP A 270 -8.61 -3.30 4.95
CA ASP A 270 -7.64 -4.16 5.57
C ASP A 270 -7.41 -3.76 7.02
N TYR A 271 -6.95 -4.70 7.87
CA TYR A 271 -6.84 -4.52 9.31
C TYR A 271 -5.50 -4.99 9.83
N ALA A 272 -5.02 -4.31 10.86
CA ALA A 272 -3.74 -4.60 11.49
C ALA A 272 -3.82 -4.51 13.01
N LEU A 273 -2.97 -5.32 13.64
CA LEU A 273 -2.69 -5.33 15.06
C LEU A 273 -1.22 -4.97 15.29
N MET A 274 -0.92 -4.29 16.40
CA MET A 274 0.44 -4.07 16.85
C MET A 274 0.57 -4.62 18.26
N THR A 275 1.56 -5.47 18.52
CA THR A 275 1.83 -5.99 19.86
C THR A 275 2.34 -4.91 20.81
N GLU A 276 2.41 -5.19 22.10
CA GLU A 276 3.32 -4.51 23.02
C GLU A 276 4.78 -4.85 22.64
N PRO A 277 5.79 -4.09 23.09
CA PRO A 277 7.18 -4.45 22.87
C PRO A 277 7.48 -5.85 23.42
N LEU A 278 8.12 -6.68 22.62
CA LEU A 278 8.53 -8.02 23.06
C LEU A 278 9.71 -7.94 24.03
N THR A 279 9.69 -8.81 25.04
CA THR A 279 10.82 -9.00 25.94
C THR A 279 11.99 -9.68 25.23
N ALA A 280 13.19 -9.63 25.81
CA ALA A 280 14.37 -10.31 25.27
C ALA A 280 14.15 -11.84 25.12
N ASP A 281 13.45 -12.47 26.07
CA ASP A 281 13.15 -13.90 26.01
C ASP A 281 12.16 -14.23 24.88
N GLN A 282 11.14 -13.37 24.67
CA GLN A 282 10.18 -13.52 23.58
C GLN A 282 10.88 -13.35 22.21
N LEU A 283 11.75 -12.34 22.07
CA LEU A 283 12.56 -12.15 20.85
C LEU A 283 13.46 -13.36 20.59
N ALA A 284 14.13 -13.87 21.61
CA ALA A 284 14.96 -15.06 21.51
C ALA A 284 14.16 -16.31 21.10
N SER A 285 12.91 -16.41 21.54
CA SER A 285 12.04 -17.57 21.23
C SER A 285 11.56 -17.62 19.78
N ILE A 286 11.51 -16.49 19.07
CA ILE A 286 11.15 -16.41 17.65
C ILE A 286 12.36 -16.28 16.72
N GLY A 287 13.54 -15.93 17.24
CA GLY A 287 14.80 -15.86 16.51
C GLY A 287 14.92 -14.77 15.44
N TRP A 288 13.93 -13.91 15.26
CA TRP A 288 13.82 -12.91 14.19
C TRP A 288 14.86 -11.79 14.30
N LYS A 289 16.06 -12.01 13.74
CA LYS A 289 17.22 -11.13 13.91
C LYS A 289 17.39 -10.12 12.79
N ASN A 290 17.04 -10.52 11.56
CA ASN A 290 17.31 -9.70 10.36
C ASN A 290 16.23 -8.65 10.10
N ARG A 291 15.13 -8.65 10.86
CA ARG A 291 14.04 -7.66 10.80
C ARG A 291 13.38 -7.52 9.43
N GLN A 292 13.59 -8.49 8.53
CA GLN A 292 12.94 -8.56 7.23
C GLN A 292 11.41 -8.63 7.39
N GLY A 293 10.67 -8.14 6.39
CA GLY A 293 9.24 -8.36 6.32
C GLY A 293 8.91 -9.82 6.07
N LEU A 294 7.72 -10.24 6.44
CA LEU A 294 7.17 -11.55 6.09
C LEU A 294 5.74 -11.39 5.57
N GLY A 295 5.41 -12.19 4.54
CA GLY A 295 4.06 -12.40 4.06
C GLY A 295 3.78 -13.91 3.96
N ASP A 296 2.58 -14.39 4.30
CA ASP A 296 2.23 -15.75 3.95
C ASP A 296 1.63 -15.82 2.54
N SER A 297 1.83 -16.95 1.86
CA SER A 297 1.44 -17.15 0.46
C SER A 297 -0.02 -17.62 0.30
N ALA A 298 -0.91 -17.25 1.22
CA ALA A 298 -2.34 -17.51 1.07
C ALA A 298 -3.00 -16.44 0.19
N ASN A 299 -4.11 -16.78 -0.50
CA ASN A 299 -4.89 -15.76 -1.22
C ASN A 299 -5.46 -14.69 -0.26
N GLN A 300 -5.77 -15.07 0.97
CA GLN A 300 -6.07 -14.16 2.06
C GLN A 300 -4.86 -14.12 3.00
N PHE A 301 -3.81 -13.46 2.55
CA PHE A 301 -2.51 -13.46 3.20
C PHE A 301 -2.45 -12.58 4.45
N HIS A 302 -1.48 -12.90 5.31
CA HIS A 302 -1.02 -12.01 6.37
C HIS A 302 0.31 -11.40 5.97
N TYR A 303 0.52 -10.15 6.38
CA TYR A 303 1.81 -9.50 6.34
C TYR A 303 2.22 -9.10 7.75
N PHE A 304 3.46 -9.30 8.08
CA PHE A 304 3.93 -9.03 9.43
C PHE A 304 5.40 -8.62 9.44
N ARG A 305 5.75 -7.74 10.36
CA ARG A 305 7.10 -7.21 10.50
C ARG A 305 7.37 -6.71 11.91
N MET A 306 8.64 -6.51 12.22
CA MET A 306 9.07 -5.93 13.49
C MET A 306 9.24 -4.41 13.37
N SER A 307 8.74 -3.64 14.35
CA SER A 307 9.01 -2.20 14.49
C SER A 307 10.37 -1.96 15.17
N ALA A 308 10.89 -0.72 15.12
CA ALA A 308 12.17 -0.37 15.72
C ALA A 308 12.24 -0.64 17.24
N ASP A 309 11.10 -0.54 17.93
CA ASP A 309 10.95 -0.81 19.36
C ASP A 309 10.55 -2.27 19.69
N ASN A 310 10.79 -3.20 18.74
CA ASN A 310 10.59 -4.64 18.91
C ASN A 310 9.12 -5.06 19.14
N ARG A 311 8.19 -4.42 18.49
CA ARG A 311 6.80 -4.87 18.39
C ARG A 311 6.60 -5.64 17.10
N ILE A 312 5.65 -6.53 17.06
CA ILE A 312 5.21 -7.17 15.81
C ILE A 312 3.94 -6.49 15.32
N LEU A 313 4.00 -5.95 14.10
CA LEU A 313 2.81 -5.64 13.31
C LEU A 313 2.32 -6.95 12.69
N TRP A 314 1.02 -7.20 12.78
CA TRP A 314 0.34 -8.35 12.19
C TRP A 314 -0.92 -7.88 11.49
N GLY A 315 -0.97 -7.95 10.16
CA GLY A 315 -2.08 -7.45 9.35
C GLY A 315 -2.52 -8.42 8.27
N GLY A 316 -3.58 -8.06 7.56
CA GLY A 316 -4.09 -8.82 6.42
C GLY A 316 -5.35 -9.63 6.69
N TYR A 317 -5.52 -10.72 5.98
CA TYR A 317 -6.52 -11.77 6.00
C TYR A 317 -7.95 -11.35 5.61
N ASP A 318 -8.58 -10.39 6.26
CA ASP A 318 -9.98 -10.02 6.00
C ASP A 318 -10.08 -8.83 5.03
N ALA A 319 -10.21 -9.11 3.73
CA ALA A 319 -10.48 -8.09 2.73
C ALA A 319 -11.98 -7.76 2.72
N ILE A 320 -12.37 -6.60 3.26
CA ILE A 320 -13.78 -6.22 3.44
C ILE A 320 -14.18 -5.12 2.45
N TYR A 321 -15.10 -5.45 1.56
CA TYR A 321 -15.75 -4.46 0.71
C TYR A 321 -17.13 -4.09 1.27
N PRO A 322 -17.34 -2.87 1.75
CA PRO A 322 -18.65 -2.42 2.22
C PRO A 322 -19.58 -2.14 1.04
N TYR A 323 -20.81 -2.63 1.12
CA TYR A 323 -21.83 -2.40 0.08
C TYR A 323 -21.94 -0.92 -0.29
N GLY A 324 -21.92 -0.62 -1.59
CA GLY A 324 -21.97 0.75 -2.11
C GLY A 324 -20.64 1.50 -2.02
N GLY A 325 -19.54 0.84 -1.71
CA GLY A 325 -18.22 1.48 -1.63
C GLY A 325 -18.14 2.56 -0.55
N ARG A 326 -18.82 2.37 0.59
CA ARG A 326 -18.84 3.36 1.68
C ARG A 326 -17.47 3.53 2.31
N LEU A 327 -17.13 4.80 2.59
CA LEU A 327 -15.99 5.17 3.41
C LEU A 327 -16.52 5.74 4.74
N SER A 328 -16.11 5.13 5.87
CA SER A 328 -16.53 5.56 7.20
C SER A 328 -15.48 5.19 8.22
N ALA A 329 -15.22 6.06 9.19
CA ALA A 329 -14.33 5.79 10.31
C ALA A 329 -14.79 4.59 11.17
N GLU A 330 -16.09 4.27 11.17
CA GLU A 330 -16.63 3.09 11.87
C GLU A 330 -16.09 1.78 11.26
N LEU A 331 -15.80 1.78 9.95
CA LEU A 331 -15.25 0.62 9.25
C LEU A 331 -13.76 0.38 9.55
N ASP A 332 -13.07 1.37 10.11
CA ASP A 332 -11.68 1.20 10.59
C ASP A 332 -11.62 0.32 11.86
N GLN A 333 -12.78 0.07 12.50
CA GLN A 333 -12.91 -0.72 13.71
C GLN A 333 -13.85 -1.90 13.50
N ARG A 334 -13.27 -3.11 13.50
CA ARG A 334 -14.02 -4.35 13.29
C ARG A 334 -13.59 -5.43 14.29
N PRO A 335 -14.23 -5.49 15.47
CA PRO A 335 -13.82 -6.39 16.56
C PRO A 335 -13.73 -7.86 16.17
N GLU A 336 -14.62 -8.35 15.30
CA GLU A 336 -14.59 -9.72 14.81
C GLU A 336 -13.35 -10.03 13.96
N THR A 337 -12.87 -9.08 13.16
CA THR A 337 -11.63 -9.23 12.37
C THR A 337 -10.41 -9.17 13.29
N PHE A 338 -10.37 -8.25 14.25
CA PHE A 338 -9.26 -8.19 15.21
C PHE A 338 -9.16 -9.46 16.05
N LEU A 339 -10.30 -10.02 16.49
CA LEU A 339 -10.31 -11.28 17.23
C LEU A 339 -9.75 -12.44 16.39
N LYS A 340 -10.09 -12.49 15.12
CA LYS A 340 -9.60 -13.48 14.17
C LYS A 340 -8.10 -13.35 13.94
N LEU A 341 -7.62 -12.13 13.63
CA LEU A 341 -6.21 -11.83 13.48
C LEU A 341 -5.39 -12.20 14.71
N ALA A 342 -5.88 -11.87 15.92
CA ALA A 342 -5.20 -12.24 17.16
C ALA A 342 -5.11 -13.76 17.35
N GLY A 343 -6.14 -14.48 16.95
CA GLY A 343 -6.11 -15.94 16.98
C GLY A 343 -5.08 -16.52 16.02
N GLN A 344 -5.04 -16.03 14.79
CA GLN A 344 -4.09 -16.47 13.77
C GLN A 344 -2.64 -16.10 14.13
N PHE A 345 -2.42 -14.96 14.79
CA PHE A 345 -1.12 -14.60 15.35
C PHE A 345 -0.60 -15.65 16.35
N PHE A 346 -1.45 -16.11 17.29
CA PHE A 346 -1.05 -17.13 18.25
C PHE A 346 -0.96 -18.55 17.65
N ASP A 347 -1.67 -18.81 16.56
CA ASP A 347 -1.49 -20.06 15.81
C ASP A 347 -0.11 -20.05 15.09
N CYS A 348 0.30 -18.90 14.55
CA CYS A 348 1.61 -18.71 13.92
C CYS A 348 2.77 -18.68 14.95
N PHE A 349 2.60 -17.98 16.06
CA PHE A 349 3.62 -17.80 17.11
C PHE A 349 3.11 -18.26 18.49
N PRO A 350 2.91 -19.57 18.70
CA PRO A 350 2.43 -20.08 19.98
C PRO A 350 3.37 -19.80 21.16
N GLN A 351 4.67 -19.64 20.89
CA GLN A 351 5.68 -19.24 21.91
C GLN A 351 5.48 -17.81 22.42
N LEU A 352 4.69 -16.99 21.74
CA LEU A 352 4.31 -15.64 22.17
C LEU A 352 2.96 -15.63 22.93
N ALA A 353 2.49 -16.78 23.40
CA ALA A 353 1.26 -16.84 24.19
C ALA A 353 1.31 -15.88 25.37
N GLY A 354 0.27 -15.04 25.52
CA GLY A 354 0.20 -14.03 26.59
C GLY A 354 0.68 -12.64 26.20
N VAL A 355 1.28 -12.45 25.02
CA VAL A 355 1.55 -11.12 24.45
C VAL A 355 0.23 -10.37 24.23
N ARG A 356 0.22 -9.07 24.50
CA ARG A 356 -0.94 -8.20 24.33
C ARG A 356 -0.78 -7.35 23.10
N PHE A 357 -1.88 -6.92 22.52
CA PHE A 357 -1.87 -5.94 21.45
C PHE A 357 -2.09 -4.53 22.02
N SER A 358 -1.23 -3.62 21.63
CA SER A 358 -1.27 -2.21 22.05
C SER A 358 -2.18 -1.37 21.17
N HIS A 359 -2.33 -1.75 19.89
CA HIS A 359 -3.13 -1.02 18.89
C HIS A 359 -3.84 -1.99 17.96
N ALA A 360 -5.03 -1.58 17.50
CA ALA A 360 -5.85 -2.29 16.51
C ALA A 360 -6.53 -1.26 15.59
N TRP A 361 -6.30 -1.37 14.29
CA TRP A 361 -6.86 -0.41 13.33
C TRP A 361 -7.11 -1.03 11.97
N GLY A 362 -7.93 -0.36 11.17
CA GLY A 362 -8.13 -0.67 9.76
C GLY A 362 -7.92 0.55 8.88
N GLY A 363 -7.96 0.32 7.59
CA GLY A 363 -7.87 1.35 6.58
C GLY A 363 -8.35 0.89 5.22
N ALA A 364 -8.88 1.82 4.44
CA ALA A 364 -9.34 1.52 3.09
C ALA A 364 -8.18 1.60 2.08
N ILE A 365 -8.05 0.56 1.27
CA ILE A 365 -7.13 0.44 0.14
C ILE A 365 -7.88 0.77 -1.15
N ASP A 366 -7.29 1.53 -2.06
CA ASP A 366 -7.83 1.82 -3.40
C ASP A 366 -7.60 0.66 -4.37
N THR A 367 -8.42 -0.37 -4.25
CA THR A 367 -8.27 -1.60 -5.02
C THR A 367 -8.82 -1.45 -6.43
N CYS A 368 -8.04 -1.80 -7.45
CA CYS A 368 -8.47 -1.89 -8.84
C CYS A 368 -8.40 -3.34 -9.35
N SER A 369 -9.07 -3.64 -10.46
CA SER A 369 -9.22 -5.00 -10.98
C SER A 369 -7.95 -5.64 -11.55
N ARG A 370 -6.85 -4.90 -11.70
CA ARG A 370 -5.55 -5.42 -12.15
C ARG A 370 -4.48 -5.43 -11.05
N PHE A 371 -4.84 -5.05 -9.83
CA PHE A 371 -3.98 -5.01 -8.64
C PHE A 371 -2.70 -4.16 -8.77
N SER A 372 -2.64 -3.27 -9.73
CA SER A 372 -1.52 -2.33 -9.92
C SER A 372 -2.02 -0.96 -10.38
N ALA A 373 -1.26 0.08 -10.04
CA ALA A 373 -1.64 1.46 -10.29
C ALA A 373 -1.96 1.75 -11.77
N PHE A 374 -2.93 2.62 -12.00
CA PHE A 374 -3.25 3.13 -13.33
C PHE A 374 -3.21 4.66 -13.36
N PHE A 375 -2.92 5.17 -14.53
CA PHE A 375 -2.60 6.57 -14.74
C PHE A 375 -3.46 7.16 -15.86
N GLY A 376 -3.49 8.48 -15.93
CA GLY A 376 -4.10 9.13 -17.06
C GLY A 376 -4.24 10.63 -16.91
N THR A 377 -4.77 11.26 -17.96
CA THR A 377 -4.99 12.71 -18.00
C THR A 377 -6.46 13.04 -18.23
N ALA A 378 -6.84 14.24 -17.85
CA ALA A 378 -8.14 14.84 -18.09
C ALA A 378 -7.97 16.32 -18.51
N HIS A 379 -9.07 16.95 -18.93
CA HIS A 379 -9.11 18.36 -19.28
C HIS A 379 -7.99 18.78 -20.28
N GLN A 380 -7.82 17.96 -21.32
CA GLN A 380 -6.80 18.21 -22.38
C GLN A 380 -5.36 18.21 -21.83
N GLY A 381 -5.01 17.25 -20.96
CA GLY A 381 -3.68 17.12 -20.39
C GLY A 381 -3.35 18.07 -19.24
N ARG A 382 -4.30 18.91 -18.79
CA ARG A 382 -4.09 19.83 -17.68
C ARG A 382 -4.25 19.19 -16.30
N VAL A 383 -4.83 18.01 -16.25
CA VAL A 383 -5.03 17.23 -15.03
C VAL A 383 -4.43 15.86 -15.25
N ALA A 384 -3.55 15.41 -14.35
CA ALA A 384 -3.10 14.02 -14.29
C ALA A 384 -3.62 13.36 -13.01
N TYR A 385 -3.76 12.03 -13.04
CA TYR A 385 -4.14 11.25 -11.89
C TYR A 385 -3.39 9.91 -11.86
N ALA A 386 -3.17 9.43 -10.65
CA ALA A 386 -2.72 8.08 -10.34
C ALA A 386 -3.65 7.49 -9.27
N ALA A 387 -4.10 6.24 -9.44
CA ALA A 387 -4.98 5.55 -8.51
C ALA A 387 -4.85 4.03 -8.67
N GLY A 388 -5.49 3.27 -7.76
CA GLY A 388 -5.54 1.81 -7.82
C GLY A 388 -4.22 1.13 -7.43
N TYR A 389 -3.50 1.68 -6.46
CA TYR A 389 -2.23 1.11 -5.99
C TYR A 389 -2.37 -0.25 -5.32
N THR A 390 -3.57 -0.58 -4.84
CA THR A 390 -3.96 -1.90 -4.34
C THR A 390 -2.95 -2.49 -3.34
N GLY A 391 -2.57 -1.71 -2.31
CA GLY A 391 -1.59 -2.13 -1.29
C GLY A 391 -0.14 -1.71 -1.55
N LEU A 392 0.31 -1.55 -2.79
CA LEU A 392 1.69 -1.21 -3.15
C LEU A 392 2.09 0.27 -2.95
N GLY A 393 1.21 1.07 -2.36
CA GLY A 393 1.33 2.53 -2.35
C GLY A 393 2.60 3.09 -1.70
N VAL A 394 3.31 2.36 -0.85
CA VAL A 394 4.52 2.86 -0.20
C VAL A 394 5.64 3.07 -1.21
N GLY A 395 5.95 2.08 -2.03
CA GLY A 395 6.94 2.16 -3.09
C GLY A 395 6.41 2.82 -4.37
N ALA A 396 5.31 2.27 -4.93
CA ALA A 396 4.84 2.61 -6.26
C ALA A 396 4.34 4.07 -6.43
N THR A 397 4.00 4.78 -5.34
CA THR A 397 3.53 6.18 -5.44
C THR A 397 4.60 7.16 -5.89
N ARG A 398 5.88 6.90 -5.62
CA ARG A 398 6.96 7.73 -6.14
C ARG A 398 7.08 7.59 -7.66
N PHE A 399 7.05 6.35 -8.18
CA PHE A 399 6.96 6.11 -9.63
C PHE A 399 5.72 6.77 -10.24
N GLY A 400 4.57 6.65 -9.57
CA GLY A 400 3.33 7.30 -9.99
C GLY A 400 3.41 8.82 -10.04
N ALA A 401 4.17 9.44 -9.14
CA ALA A 401 4.43 10.87 -9.14
C ALA A 401 5.25 11.30 -10.38
N ASP A 402 6.32 10.56 -10.68
CA ASP A 402 7.09 10.77 -11.91
C ASP A 402 6.21 10.67 -13.16
N VAL A 403 5.38 9.63 -13.26
CA VAL A 403 4.43 9.43 -14.37
C VAL A 403 3.43 10.59 -14.48
N MET A 404 2.83 11.03 -13.37
CA MET A 404 1.88 12.15 -13.40
C MET A 404 2.55 13.44 -13.91
N LEU A 405 3.76 13.73 -13.47
CA LEU A 405 4.51 14.92 -13.91
C LEU A 405 4.89 14.83 -15.39
N ASP A 406 5.33 13.67 -15.86
CA ASP A 406 5.65 13.43 -17.27
C ASP A 406 4.41 13.62 -18.17
N LEU A 407 3.25 13.04 -17.74
CA LEU A 407 1.99 13.20 -18.45
C LEU A 407 1.52 14.67 -18.50
N LEU A 408 1.69 15.42 -17.41
CA LEU A 408 1.38 16.86 -17.36
C LEU A 408 2.31 17.67 -18.25
N ALA A 409 3.57 17.26 -18.36
CA ALA A 409 4.54 17.90 -19.27
C ALA A 409 4.31 17.53 -20.74
N GLY A 410 3.59 16.43 -21.02
CA GLY A 410 3.44 15.86 -22.37
C GLY A 410 4.70 15.14 -22.84
N GLU A 411 5.53 14.69 -21.90
CA GLU A 411 6.79 14.01 -22.20
C GLU A 411 6.56 12.59 -22.74
N GLN A 412 7.35 12.21 -23.73
CA GLN A 412 7.47 10.86 -24.25
C GLN A 412 8.79 10.26 -23.75
N ASN A 413 8.73 9.33 -22.82
CA ASN A 413 9.90 8.70 -22.21
C ASN A 413 9.64 7.23 -21.88
N GLU A 414 10.61 6.55 -21.27
CA GLU A 414 10.52 5.12 -20.93
C GLU A 414 9.28 4.79 -20.05
N ARG A 415 8.87 5.68 -19.13
CA ARG A 415 7.71 5.47 -18.25
C ARG A 415 6.40 5.66 -19.01
N THR A 416 6.28 6.75 -19.77
CA THR A 416 5.03 7.04 -20.51
C THR A 416 4.82 6.13 -21.71
N ALA A 417 5.85 5.41 -22.16
CA ALA A 417 5.78 4.42 -23.23
C ALA A 417 5.22 3.07 -22.76
N LEU A 418 5.32 2.74 -21.46
CA LEU A 418 4.88 1.45 -20.91
C LEU A 418 3.38 1.20 -21.16
N GLU A 419 3.04 -0.03 -21.53
CA GLU A 419 1.66 -0.46 -21.66
C GLU A 419 0.93 -0.40 -20.31
N MET A 420 1.62 -0.77 -19.22
CA MET A 420 1.11 -0.60 -17.86
C MET A 420 0.65 0.83 -17.57
N VAL A 421 1.37 1.84 -18.07
CA VAL A 421 1.01 3.26 -17.86
C VAL A 421 -0.09 3.71 -18.83
N ARG A 422 -0.12 3.19 -20.05
CA ARG A 422 -1.06 3.59 -21.11
C ARG A 422 -2.42 2.88 -21.02
N SER A 423 -2.44 1.65 -20.49
CA SER A 423 -3.65 0.86 -20.32
C SER A 423 -4.40 1.21 -19.02
N LYS A 424 -5.65 0.79 -18.94
CA LYS A 424 -6.49 0.96 -17.75
C LYS A 424 -7.01 -0.40 -17.28
N PRO A 425 -7.26 -0.55 -15.98
CA PRO A 425 -7.95 -1.73 -15.47
C PRO A 425 -9.38 -1.82 -16.03
N MET A 426 -10.02 -2.96 -15.88
CA MET A 426 -11.45 -3.09 -16.13
C MET A 426 -12.20 -2.35 -15.02
N PRO A 427 -13.23 -1.53 -15.36
CA PRO A 427 -14.03 -0.87 -14.35
C PRO A 427 -14.92 -1.88 -13.60
N PHE A 428 -15.14 -1.63 -12.32
CA PHE A 428 -16.10 -2.40 -11.55
C PHE A 428 -17.54 -2.12 -12.05
N PRO A 429 -18.41 -3.14 -12.11
CA PRO A 429 -19.80 -2.93 -12.47
C PRO A 429 -20.53 -2.13 -11.38
N PRO A 430 -21.67 -1.53 -11.69
CA PRO A 430 -22.48 -0.84 -10.67
C PRO A 430 -23.04 -1.84 -9.63
N GLU A 431 -23.39 -1.31 -8.45
CA GLU A 431 -24.11 -2.09 -7.44
C GLU A 431 -25.48 -2.57 -7.96
N PRO A 432 -25.93 -3.76 -7.56
CA PRO A 432 -25.36 -4.68 -6.56
C PRO A 432 -24.31 -5.67 -7.13
N PHE A 433 -23.99 -5.58 -8.42
CA PHE A 433 -23.14 -6.57 -9.10
C PHE A 433 -21.68 -6.49 -8.62
N ALA A 434 -21.17 -5.29 -8.29
CA ALA A 434 -19.84 -5.12 -7.74
C ALA A 434 -19.70 -5.89 -6.40
N TRP A 435 -20.63 -5.65 -5.47
CA TRP A 435 -20.62 -6.32 -4.17
C TRP A 435 -20.76 -7.84 -4.31
N ALA A 436 -21.69 -8.30 -5.11
CA ALA A 436 -21.92 -9.73 -5.31
C ALA A 436 -20.69 -10.43 -5.91
N GLY A 437 -20.06 -9.81 -6.92
CA GLY A 437 -18.84 -10.33 -7.55
C GLY A 437 -17.66 -10.38 -6.58
N ILE A 438 -17.42 -9.31 -5.84
CA ILE A 438 -16.32 -9.23 -4.85
C ILE A 438 -16.54 -10.25 -3.72
N GLU A 439 -17.75 -10.35 -3.15
CA GLU A 439 -18.03 -11.33 -2.09
C GLU A 439 -17.93 -12.79 -2.58
N LEU A 440 -18.35 -13.06 -3.82
CA LEU A 440 -18.20 -14.40 -4.41
C LEU A 440 -16.71 -14.74 -4.64
N THR A 441 -15.92 -13.79 -5.13
CA THR A 441 -14.47 -13.95 -5.32
C THR A 441 -13.77 -14.20 -4.00
N LYS A 442 -13.99 -13.35 -2.99
CA LYS A 442 -13.42 -13.49 -1.65
C LYS A 442 -13.73 -14.86 -1.03
N ARG A 443 -15.00 -15.30 -1.07
CA ARG A 443 -15.39 -16.62 -0.57
C ARG A 443 -14.77 -17.77 -1.34
N SER A 444 -14.56 -17.59 -2.63
CA SER A 444 -13.93 -18.61 -3.48
C SER A 444 -12.43 -18.72 -3.21
N LEU A 445 -11.74 -17.59 -3.00
CA LEU A 445 -10.33 -17.53 -2.60
C LEU A 445 -10.12 -18.18 -1.23
N ALA A 446 -10.89 -17.80 -0.21
CA ALA A 446 -10.84 -18.43 1.12
C ALA A 446 -11.09 -19.96 1.07
N ARG A 447 -11.94 -20.41 0.13
CA ARG A 447 -12.17 -21.85 -0.06
C ARG A 447 -10.98 -22.50 -0.78
N ALA A 448 -10.33 -21.81 -1.71
CA ALA A 448 -9.13 -22.32 -2.36
C ALA A 448 -7.99 -22.53 -1.35
N ASP A 449 -7.75 -21.53 -0.47
CA ASP A 449 -6.76 -21.64 0.62
C ASP A 449 -6.97 -22.86 1.50
N SER A 450 -8.23 -23.17 1.87
CA SER A 450 -8.55 -24.33 2.68
C SER A 450 -8.63 -25.67 1.92
N ASN A 451 -8.47 -25.67 0.60
CA ASN A 451 -8.63 -26.85 -0.28
C ASN A 451 -7.43 -27.06 -1.23
N GLY A 452 -6.22 -26.86 -0.70
CA GLY A 452 -4.98 -27.14 -1.44
C GLY A 452 -4.80 -26.30 -2.71
N GLY A 453 -5.21 -25.03 -2.69
CA GLY A 453 -5.09 -24.12 -3.83
C GLY A 453 -6.15 -24.32 -4.94
N HIS A 454 -7.10 -25.23 -4.76
CA HIS A 454 -8.04 -25.62 -5.82
C HIS A 454 -8.99 -24.48 -6.21
N ARG A 455 -8.76 -23.89 -7.39
CA ARG A 455 -9.58 -22.80 -7.96
C ARG A 455 -10.87 -23.37 -8.58
N ASN A 456 -12.02 -22.90 -8.09
CA ASN A 456 -13.34 -23.28 -8.58
C ASN A 456 -13.65 -22.65 -9.97
N LEU A 457 -14.82 -22.98 -10.56
CA LEU A 457 -15.21 -22.48 -11.87
C LEU A 457 -15.27 -20.93 -11.93
N TRP A 458 -15.66 -20.27 -10.82
CA TRP A 458 -15.71 -18.81 -10.73
C TRP A 458 -14.32 -18.20 -10.84
N LEU A 459 -13.37 -18.63 -10.03
CA LEU A 459 -11.99 -18.13 -10.06
C LEU A 459 -11.36 -18.38 -11.42
N ARG A 460 -11.49 -19.59 -11.97
CA ARG A 460 -10.99 -19.93 -13.32
C ARG A 460 -11.61 -19.07 -14.44
N THR A 461 -12.84 -18.57 -14.24
CA THR A 461 -13.48 -17.64 -15.19
C THR A 461 -12.88 -16.24 -15.01
N MET A 462 -12.66 -15.80 -13.77
CA MET A 462 -12.02 -14.51 -13.49
C MET A 462 -10.59 -14.46 -14.05
N ASP A 463 -9.82 -15.53 -13.86
CA ASP A 463 -8.46 -15.68 -14.42
C ASP A 463 -8.48 -15.49 -15.95
N ARG A 464 -9.37 -16.18 -16.67
CA ARG A 464 -9.51 -16.05 -18.14
C ARG A 464 -9.91 -14.66 -18.61
N LEU A 465 -10.55 -13.87 -17.74
CA LEU A 465 -10.93 -12.49 -18.03
C LEU A 465 -9.83 -11.49 -17.64
N GLY A 466 -8.68 -11.95 -17.14
CA GLY A 466 -7.63 -11.11 -16.59
C GLY A 466 -8.07 -10.34 -15.33
N LEU A 467 -9.00 -10.92 -14.57
CA LEU A 467 -9.50 -10.43 -13.29
C LEU A 467 -9.09 -11.36 -12.14
N GLY A 468 -8.19 -12.30 -12.43
CA GLY A 468 -7.61 -13.20 -11.45
C GLY A 468 -6.82 -12.42 -10.40
N PHE A 469 -6.81 -12.96 -9.19
CA PHE A 469 -5.95 -12.54 -8.11
C PHE A 469 -4.90 -13.65 -7.95
N ASP A 470 -3.66 -13.35 -8.33
CA ASP A 470 -2.47 -14.11 -7.97
C ASP A 470 -1.57 -13.14 -7.20
N SER A 471 -1.55 -13.30 -5.88
CA SER A 471 -0.69 -12.53 -4.97
C SER A 471 0.62 -13.26 -4.78
#